data_025047a614fdae988fb626234d6bc969
#
_entry.id   025047a614fdae988fb626234d6bc969
#
_cell.length_a   1.000
_cell.length_b   1.000
_cell.length_c   1.000
_cell.angle_alpha   90.00
_cell.angle_beta   90.00
_cell.angle_gamma   90.00
#
_symmetry.space_group_name_H-M   'P 1'
#
loop_
_entity.id
_entity.type
_entity.pdbx_description
1 polymer ?
#
loop_
_entity_poly.entity_id
_entity_poly.type
_entity_poly.pdbx_seq_one_letter_code
_entity_poly.pdbx_strand_id
1 'polypeptide(L)'
;GGLLAVCSCTVLPLFAGIYRMGAGLGPAVAFLYAGPAINVLAIILTARILGPEMGIARAVGAVGFSLVIGVCMHLLFRKEEAERAASAMALPPGEARAVGWDVALVAALVGILVFANWGAPEEAEGIWAAVYGGKWILAGGFLVALAALAVRLARCAPGELREWLAASWGFAKQILPLLLGGVLVAGLLLGRVGHEGLIPSAWVEAALGGNGVGANLFAAVAGALMYFATLTEVPIVQGLIGAGMGKGPALALLLAGPALSLPNMLVIGSILGVRKTAAFVALVVAMAAASGMVYGTFFN
;
A
#
# COMPACT_ATOMS: atom_id res chain seq x y z
N GLY A 1 6.43 -7.94 -1.37
CA GLY A 1 5.98 -6.71 -0.69
C GLY A 1 7.05 -6.17 0.27
N GLY A 2 7.50 -6.95 1.24
CA GLY A 2 8.40 -6.46 2.31
C GLY A 2 9.78 -5.95 1.87
N LEU A 3 10.32 -6.43 0.75
CA LEU A 3 11.60 -5.98 0.20
C LEU A 3 11.49 -4.70 -0.66
N LEU A 4 10.31 -4.46 -1.20
CA LEU A 4 10.02 -3.26 -1.95
C LEU A 4 9.36 -2.29 -0.95
N ALA A 5 10.01 -1.21 -0.59
CA ALA A 5 9.41 -0.12 0.19
C ALA A 5 8.33 0.58 -0.67
N VAL A 6 7.23 -0.13 -0.93
CA VAL A 6 6.17 0.28 -1.85
C VAL A 6 5.10 0.99 -1.04
N CYS A 7 4.79 2.23 -1.41
CA CYS A 7 3.66 2.95 -0.81
C CYS A 7 2.32 2.33 -1.28
N SER A 8 1.25 2.62 -0.56
CA SER A 8 -0.09 2.13 -0.88
C SER A 8 -0.56 2.49 -2.31
N CYS A 9 -0.07 3.60 -2.88
CA CYS A 9 -0.41 4.02 -4.24
C CYS A 9 0.24 3.14 -5.32
N THR A 10 1.51 2.73 -5.12
CA THR A 10 2.25 1.92 -6.10
C THR A 10 1.92 0.43 -6.01
N VAL A 11 1.40 -0.04 -4.89
CA VAL A 11 0.94 -1.44 -4.75
C VAL A 11 -0.31 -1.71 -5.58
N LEU A 12 -1.18 -0.71 -5.80
CA LEU A 12 -2.44 -0.88 -6.54
C LEU A 12 -2.26 -1.32 -7.99
N PRO A 13 -1.39 -0.70 -8.82
CA PRO A 13 -1.11 -1.17 -10.17
C PRO A 13 -0.56 -2.58 -10.20
N LEU A 14 0.37 -2.91 -9.29
CA LEU A 14 0.96 -4.25 -9.19
C LEU A 14 -0.10 -5.28 -8.80
N PHE A 15 -0.93 -4.97 -7.81
CA PHE A 15 -2.07 -5.79 -7.41
C PHE A 15 -3.03 -6.05 -8.58
N ALA A 16 -3.40 -5.00 -9.32
CA ALA A 16 -4.29 -5.14 -10.46
C ALA A 16 -3.66 -6.01 -11.56
N GLY A 17 -2.36 -5.86 -11.82
CA GLY A 17 -1.59 -6.69 -12.74
C GLY A 17 -1.60 -8.17 -12.32
N ILE A 18 -1.20 -8.46 -11.07
CA ILE A 18 -1.16 -9.81 -10.50
C ILE A 18 -2.55 -10.47 -10.57
N TYR A 19 -3.59 -9.72 -10.20
CA TYR A 19 -4.97 -10.23 -10.21
C TYR A 19 -5.47 -10.49 -11.64
N ARG A 20 -5.17 -9.59 -12.60
CA ARG A 20 -5.55 -9.76 -14.02
C ARG A 20 -4.80 -10.89 -14.70
N MET A 21 -3.54 -11.12 -14.34
CA MET A 21 -2.73 -12.24 -14.86
C MET A 21 -3.14 -13.62 -14.33
N GLY A 22 -4.15 -13.71 -13.47
CA GLY A 22 -4.73 -14.99 -13.06
C GLY A 22 -4.12 -15.60 -11.80
N ALA A 23 -3.35 -14.86 -11.01
CA ALA A 23 -2.80 -15.36 -9.73
C ALA A 23 -3.90 -15.71 -8.69
N GLY A 24 -5.16 -15.36 -8.97
CA GLY A 24 -6.27 -15.57 -8.06
C GLY A 24 -6.41 -14.46 -7.01
N LEU A 25 -7.60 -14.38 -6.42
CA LEU A 25 -7.94 -13.31 -5.46
C LEU A 25 -7.11 -13.40 -4.18
N GLY A 26 -6.89 -14.60 -3.63
CA GLY A 26 -6.17 -14.79 -2.38
C GLY A 26 -4.74 -14.23 -2.41
N PRO A 27 -3.86 -14.73 -3.29
CA PRO A 27 -2.50 -14.22 -3.44
C PRO A 27 -2.44 -12.72 -3.77
N ALA A 28 -3.34 -12.23 -4.64
CA ALA A 28 -3.38 -10.83 -5.01
C ALA A 28 -3.72 -9.93 -3.81
N VAL A 29 -4.72 -10.30 -3.00
CA VAL A 29 -5.11 -9.54 -1.81
C VAL A 29 -4.07 -9.66 -0.70
N ALA A 30 -3.44 -10.83 -0.52
CA ALA A 30 -2.32 -10.98 0.40
C ALA A 30 -1.17 -10.04 0.05
N PHE A 31 -0.84 -9.91 -1.23
CA PHE A 31 0.16 -8.96 -1.72
C PHE A 31 -0.27 -7.51 -1.51
N LEU A 32 -1.54 -7.19 -1.79
CA LEU A 32 -2.12 -5.86 -1.59
C LEU A 32 -1.96 -5.37 -0.15
N TYR A 33 -2.23 -6.25 0.82
CA TYR A 33 -2.07 -5.94 2.24
C TYR A 33 -0.60 -5.90 2.66
N ALA A 34 0.18 -6.94 2.28
CA ALA A 34 1.57 -7.08 2.68
C ALA A 34 2.48 -5.94 2.20
N GLY A 35 2.24 -5.40 1.00
CA GLY A 35 3.07 -4.36 0.40
C GLY A 35 3.30 -3.17 1.32
N PRO A 36 2.26 -2.44 1.69
CA PRO A 36 2.38 -1.28 2.58
C PRO A 36 2.60 -1.65 4.06
N ALA A 37 1.98 -2.75 4.54
CA ALA A 37 1.99 -3.11 5.95
C ALA A 37 3.36 -3.64 6.42
N ILE A 38 4.07 -4.41 5.57
CA ILE A 38 5.39 -4.99 5.86
C ILE A 38 6.52 -4.08 5.35
N ASN A 39 6.36 -2.78 5.43
CA ASN A 39 7.43 -1.85 5.09
C ASN A 39 8.50 -1.84 6.19
N VAL A 40 9.71 -2.30 5.86
CA VAL A 40 10.82 -2.43 6.81
C VAL A 40 11.15 -1.09 7.48
N LEU A 41 11.16 0.02 6.73
CA LEU A 41 11.43 1.34 7.28
C LEU A 41 10.35 1.75 8.30
N ALA A 42 9.08 1.52 7.99
CA ALA A 42 7.98 1.83 8.89
C ALA A 42 8.01 0.96 10.17
N ILE A 43 8.39 -0.31 10.06
CA ILE A 43 8.55 -1.21 11.21
C ILE A 43 9.71 -0.74 12.10
N ILE A 44 10.87 -0.41 11.51
CA ILE A 44 12.03 0.10 12.26
C ILE A 44 11.69 1.44 12.93
N LEU A 45 11.01 2.34 12.23
CA LEU A 45 10.60 3.63 12.77
C LEU A 45 9.60 3.44 13.92
N THR A 46 8.64 2.52 13.78
CA THR A 46 7.70 2.15 14.85
C THR A 46 8.45 1.65 16.07
N ALA A 47 9.42 0.73 15.88
CA ALA A 47 10.20 0.18 16.96
C ALA A 47 11.08 1.23 17.67
N ARG A 48 11.61 2.22 16.93
CA ARG A 48 12.42 3.30 17.50
C ARG A 48 11.59 4.34 18.27
N ILE A 49 10.41 4.70 17.78
CA ILE A 49 9.61 5.81 18.31
C ILE A 49 8.60 5.30 19.34
N LEU A 50 7.90 4.20 19.06
CA LEU A 50 6.82 3.68 19.90
C LEU A 50 7.25 2.49 20.77
N GLY A 51 8.49 2.05 20.62
CA GLY A 51 9.07 0.93 21.34
C GLY A 51 9.17 -0.36 20.53
N PRO A 52 10.17 -1.23 20.86
CA PRO A 52 10.43 -2.46 20.11
C PRO A 52 9.25 -3.43 20.13
N GLU A 53 8.48 -3.47 21.22
CA GLU A 53 7.30 -4.31 21.39
C GLU A 53 6.22 -3.97 20.35
N MET A 54 5.95 -2.68 20.14
CA MET A 54 5.00 -2.20 19.13
C MET A 54 5.50 -2.51 17.71
N GLY A 55 6.80 -2.35 17.45
CA GLY A 55 7.41 -2.70 16.18
C GLY A 55 7.28 -4.18 15.84
N ILE A 56 7.55 -5.06 16.81
CA ILE A 56 7.40 -6.52 16.67
C ILE A 56 5.93 -6.88 16.47
N ALA A 57 5.03 -6.33 17.29
CA ALA A 57 3.59 -6.59 17.17
C ALA A 57 3.05 -6.17 15.79
N ARG A 58 3.49 -5.02 15.28
CA ARG A 58 3.18 -4.56 13.92
C ARG A 58 3.69 -5.52 12.86
N ALA A 59 4.95 -5.97 12.95
CA ALA A 59 5.55 -6.89 11.98
C ALA A 59 4.84 -8.23 11.96
N VAL A 60 4.65 -8.85 13.13
CA VAL A 60 3.95 -10.13 13.28
C VAL A 60 2.50 -10.03 12.81
N GLY A 61 1.80 -8.97 13.22
CA GLY A 61 0.43 -8.68 12.80
C GLY A 61 0.32 -8.54 11.29
N ALA A 62 1.21 -7.76 10.66
CA ALA A 62 1.19 -7.54 9.23
C ALA A 62 1.42 -8.82 8.42
N VAL A 63 2.37 -9.67 8.82
CA VAL A 63 2.62 -10.96 8.17
C VAL A 63 1.43 -11.91 8.39
N GLY A 64 0.97 -12.05 9.63
CA GLY A 64 -0.18 -12.91 9.96
C GLY A 64 -1.44 -12.50 9.21
N PHE A 65 -1.75 -11.20 9.16
CA PHE A 65 -2.92 -10.69 8.46
C PHE A 65 -2.86 -10.90 6.96
N SER A 66 -1.69 -10.70 6.33
CA SER A 66 -1.56 -10.92 4.89
C SER A 66 -1.95 -12.35 4.51
N LEU A 67 -1.57 -13.33 5.31
CA LEU A 67 -1.89 -14.73 5.09
C LEU A 67 -3.39 -15.01 5.36
N VAL A 68 -3.88 -14.60 6.53
CA VAL A 68 -5.26 -14.86 6.94
C VAL A 68 -6.26 -14.19 6.01
N ILE A 69 -6.05 -12.91 5.67
CA ILE A 69 -6.91 -12.16 4.76
C ILE A 69 -6.89 -12.80 3.36
N GLY A 70 -5.70 -13.19 2.87
CA GLY A 70 -5.55 -13.87 1.59
C GLY A 70 -6.33 -15.17 1.54
N VAL A 71 -6.22 -16.02 2.58
CA VAL A 71 -6.95 -17.29 2.68
C VAL A 71 -8.45 -17.05 2.82
N CYS A 72 -8.87 -16.13 3.70
CA CYS A 72 -10.29 -15.81 3.89
C CYS A 72 -10.94 -15.32 2.60
N MET A 73 -10.29 -14.40 1.88
CA MET A 73 -10.79 -13.88 0.61
C MET A 73 -10.84 -14.96 -0.47
N HIS A 74 -9.86 -15.86 -0.51
CA HIS A 74 -9.88 -17.01 -1.42
C HIS A 74 -11.06 -17.93 -1.12
N LEU A 75 -11.29 -18.26 0.14
CA LEU A 75 -12.38 -19.17 0.54
C LEU A 75 -13.76 -18.55 0.32
N LEU A 76 -13.93 -17.27 0.66
CA LEU A 76 -15.21 -16.54 0.53
C LEU A 76 -15.65 -16.43 -0.93
N PHE A 77 -14.71 -16.22 -1.86
CA PHE A 77 -15.00 -15.98 -3.27
C PHE A 77 -14.53 -17.10 -4.21
N ARG A 78 -14.27 -18.29 -3.69
CA ARG A 78 -13.72 -19.44 -4.43
C ARG A 78 -14.52 -19.79 -5.68
N LYS A 79 -15.86 -19.75 -5.60
CA LYS A 79 -16.74 -20.09 -6.73
C LYS A 79 -16.62 -19.06 -7.86
N GLU A 80 -16.71 -17.79 -7.52
CA GLU A 80 -16.60 -16.68 -8.50
C GLU A 80 -15.23 -16.65 -9.17
N GLU A 81 -14.16 -16.97 -8.41
CA GLU A 81 -12.81 -17.02 -8.94
C GLU A 81 -12.56 -18.25 -9.84
N ALA A 82 -13.20 -19.37 -9.55
CA ALA A 82 -13.14 -20.57 -10.41
C ALA A 82 -13.79 -20.32 -11.78
N GLU A 83 -14.95 -19.67 -11.80
CA GLU A 83 -15.62 -19.26 -13.05
C GLU A 83 -14.79 -18.27 -13.87
N ARG A 84 -14.17 -17.33 -13.19
CA ARG A 84 -13.27 -16.35 -13.82
C ARG A 84 -12.01 -17.01 -14.38
N ALA A 85 -11.39 -17.94 -13.64
CA ALA A 85 -10.22 -18.67 -14.10
C ALA A 85 -10.52 -19.51 -15.33
N ALA A 86 -11.70 -20.17 -15.35
CA ALA A 86 -12.16 -20.91 -16.53
C ALA A 86 -12.35 -20.03 -17.75
N SER A 87 -12.88 -18.82 -17.56
CA SER A 87 -13.06 -17.82 -18.64
C SER A 87 -11.72 -17.26 -19.13
N ALA A 88 -10.74 -17.08 -18.23
CA ALA A 88 -9.40 -16.60 -18.56
C ALA A 88 -8.56 -17.65 -19.32
N MET A 89 -8.73 -18.93 -19.02
CA MET A 89 -8.07 -20.04 -19.73
C MET A 89 -8.56 -20.23 -21.17
N ALA A 90 -9.70 -19.66 -21.53
CA ALA A 90 -10.22 -19.67 -22.90
C ALA A 90 -9.54 -18.64 -23.81
N LEU A 91 -8.72 -17.74 -23.28
CA LEU A 91 -7.92 -16.79 -24.06
C LEU A 91 -6.64 -17.50 -24.53
N PRO A 92 -6.27 -17.40 -25.83
CA PRO A 92 -5.04 -17.99 -26.31
C PRO A 92 -3.85 -17.39 -25.56
N PRO A 93 -2.84 -18.22 -25.21
CA PRO A 93 -1.62 -17.70 -24.58
C PRO A 93 -0.98 -16.71 -25.55
N GLY A 94 -0.82 -15.46 -25.10
CA GLY A 94 -0.06 -14.47 -25.85
C GLY A 94 1.36 -14.99 -26.11
N GLU A 95 1.94 -14.66 -27.24
CA GLU A 95 3.31 -15.06 -27.58
C GLU A 95 4.25 -14.74 -26.42
N ALA A 96 4.96 -15.77 -25.94
CA ALA A 96 5.87 -15.66 -24.82
C ALA A 96 7.03 -14.73 -25.20
N ARG A 97 6.99 -13.52 -24.68
CA ARG A 97 8.07 -12.56 -24.84
C ARG A 97 9.31 -13.03 -24.09
N ALA A 98 10.48 -12.73 -24.58
CA ALA A 98 11.73 -13.06 -23.89
C ALA A 98 11.77 -12.31 -22.54
N VAL A 99 11.81 -13.04 -21.45
CA VAL A 99 11.81 -12.54 -20.06
C VAL A 99 12.85 -11.43 -19.82
N GLY A 100 13.98 -11.48 -20.54
CA GLY A 100 15.03 -10.46 -20.45
C GLY A 100 14.59 -9.03 -20.78
N TRP A 101 13.61 -8.87 -21.67
CA TRP A 101 13.05 -7.56 -22.02
C TRP A 101 12.21 -6.98 -20.89
N ASP A 102 11.35 -7.81 -20.32
CA ASP A 102 10.48 -7.38 -19.22
C ASP A 102 11.32 -7.04 -17.97
N VAL A 103 12.36 -7.82 -17.70
CA VAL A 103 13.32 -7.53 -16.65
C VAL A 103 14.05 -6.21 -16.90
N ALA A 104 14.54 -5.96 -18.11
CA ALA A 104 15.24 -4.71 -18.44
C ALA A 104 14.32 -3.48 -18.32
N LEU A 105 13.07 -3.60 -18.77
CA LEU A 105 12.07 -2.54 -18.68
C LEU A 105 11.70 -2.23 -17.24
N VAL A 106 11.42 -3.27 -16.43
CA VAL A 106 11.15 -3.12 -15.00
C VAL A 106 12.36 -2.55 -14.26
N ALA A 107 13.58 -3.01 -14.56
CA ALA A 107 14.80 -2.49 -13.96
C ALA A 107 15.01 -1.00 -14.28
N ALA A 108 14.74 -0.57 -15.51
CA ALA A 108 14.82 0.84 -15.90
C ALA A 108 13.80 1.70 -15.15
N LEU A 109 12.55 1.25 -15.04
CA LEU A 109 11.49 1.95 -14.31
C LEU A 109 11.80 2.04 -12.80
N VAL A 110 12.23 0.93 -12.19
CA VAL A 110 12.64 0.89 -10.78
C VAL A 110 13.87 1.78 -10.54
N GLY A 111 14.84 1.75 -11.46
CA GLY A 111 16.02 2.61 -11.39
C GLY A 111 15.64 4.10 -11.37
N ILE A 112 14.76 4.54 -12.28
CA ILE A 112 14.26 5.92 -12.28
C ILE A 112 13.61 6.26 -10.94
N LEU A 113 12.72 5.38 -10.45
CA LEU A 113 11.98 5.62 -9.22
C LEU A 113 12.90 5.71 -7.99
N VAL A 114 13.87 4.82 -7.87
CA VAL A 114 14.81 4.77 -6.76
C VAL A 114 15.71 6.01 -6.75
N PHE A 115 16.35 6.32 -7.89
CA PHE A 115 17.31 7.42 -7.93
C PHE A 115 16.65 8.80 -7.93
N ALA A 116 15.47 8.96 -8.53
CA ALA A 116 14.72 10.22 -8.45
C ALA A 116 14.28 10.55 -7.02
N ASN A 117 13.90 9.53 -6.23
CA ASN A 117 13.45 9.69 -4.84
C ASN A 117 14.55 9.50 -3.80
N TRP A 118 15.85 9.46 -4.20
CA TRP A 118 16.96 9.30 -3.27
C TRP A 118 17.02 10.46 -2.29
N GLY A 119 16.89 10.15 -0.98
CA GLY A 119 16.85 11.16 0.09
C GLY A 119 18.18 11.87 0.31
N ALA A 120 18.12 13.10 0.83
CA ALA A 120 19.30 13.86 1.23
C ALA A 120 20.03 13.12 2.37
N PRO A 121 21.36 13.00 2.32
CA PRO A 121 22.14 12.42 3.41
C PRO A 121 22.18 13.34 4.63
N GLU A 122 22.20 12.76 5.82
CA GLU A 122 22.44 13.51 7.07
C GLU A 122 23.92 13.86 7.23
N GLU A 123 24.81 13.04 6.66
CA GLU A 123 26.27 13.27 6.64
C GLU A 123 26.74 13.61 5.23
N ALA A 124 27.63 14.60 5.13
CA ALA A 124 28.13 15.10 3.84
C ALA A 124 29.13 14.15 3.15
N GLU A 125 29.55 13.06 3.81
CA GLU A 125 30.58 12.14 3.31
C GLU A 125 30.03 10.70 3.18
N GLY A 126 30.52 9.98 2.16
CA GLY A 126 30.18 8.57 1.94
C GLY A 126 29.47 8.28 0.59
N ILE A 127 29.27 6.99 0.33
CA ILE A 127 28.62 6.50 -0.91
C ILE A 127 27.22 7.10 -1.07
N TRP A 128 26.50 7.28 0.02
CA TRP A 128 25.14 7.83 0.03
C TRP A 128 25.10 9.26 -0.51
N ALA A 129 26.06 10.11 -0.06
CA ALA A 129 26.18 11.49 -0.53
C ALA A 129 26.61 11.57 -2.00
N ALA A 130 27.53 10.69 -2.43
CA ALA A 130 27.95 10.60 -3.83
C ALA A 130 26.79 10.23 -4.76
N VAL A 131 25.96 9.24 -4.36
CA VAL A 131 24.76 8.86 -5.12
C VAL A 131 23.73 9.99 -5.14
N TYR A 132 23.55 10.70 -4.03
CA TYR A 132 22.65 11.86 -3.97
C TYR A 132 23.08 12.99 -4.91
N GLY A 133 24.38 13.28 -4.95
CA GLY A 133 24.95 14.30 -5.88
C GLY A 133 24.75 13.93 -7.35
N GLY A 134 24.83 12.63 -7.68
CA GLY A 134 24.65 12.09 -9.03
C GLY A 134 23.24 11.58 -9.38
N LYS A 135 22.26 11.70 -8.49
CA LYS A 135 20.94 11.07 -8.63
C LYS A 135 20.20 11.40 -9.93
N TRP A 136 20.30 12.65 -10.38
CA TRP A 136 19.66 13.09 -11.63
C TRP A 136 20.37 12.55 -12.88
N ILE A 137 21.70 12.34 -12.81
CA ILE A 137 22.47 11.72 -13.89
C ILE A 137 22.08 10.24 -13.99
N LEU A 138 22.01 9.55 -12.85
CA LEU A 138 21.60 8.15 -12.79
C LEU A 138 20.13 7.96 -13.26
N ALA A 139 19.21 8.77 -12.74
CA ALA A 139 17.82 8.76 -13.18
C ALA A 139 17.68 9.07 -14.67
N GLY A 140 18.45 10.04 -15.17
CA GLY A 140 18.53 10.38 -16.58
C GLY A 140 19.08 9.24 -17.44
N GLY A 141 20.10 8.52 -16.98
CA GLY A 141 20.63 7.32 -17.62
C GLY A 141 19.60 6.22 -17.77
N PHE A 142 18.84 5.95 -16.69
CA PHE A 142 17.74 4.98 -16.74
C PHE A 142 16.58 5.45 -17.65
N LEU A 143 16.30 6.76 -17.69
CA LEU A 143 15.29 7.31 -18.60
C LEU A 143 15.70 7.14 -20.07
N VAL A 144 16.99 7.38 -20.39
CA VAL A 144 17.54 7.13 -21.73
C VAL A 144 17.48 5.65 -22.08
N ALA A 145 17.81 4.77 -21.14
CA ALA A 145 17.68 3.32 -21.33
C ALA A 145 16.23 2.91 -21.58
N LEU A 146 15.28 3.45 -20.81
CA LEU A 146 13.86 3.23 -21.03
C LEU A 146 13.39 3.72 -22.41
N ALA A 147 13.82 4.91 -22.82
CA ALA A 147 13.51 5.47 -24.13
C ALA A 147 14.10 4.59 -25.26
N ALA A 148 15.33 4.12 -25.13
CA ALA A 148 15.97 3.22 -26.09
C ALA A 148 15.22 1.88 -26.19
N LEU A 149 14.80 1.30 -25.06
CA LEU A 149 13.98 0.09 -25.01
C LEU A 149 12.62 0.32 -25.69
N ALA A 150 11.96 1.45 -25.42
CA ALA A 150 10.68 1.82 -26.03
C ALA A 150 10.79 2.01 -27.55
N VAL A 151 11.84 2.70 -28.02
CA VAL A 151 12.11 2.88 -29.46
C VAL A 151 12.38 1.54 -30.14
N ARG A 152 13.13 0.67 -29.50
CA ARG A 152 13.42 -0.67 -30.01
C ARG A 152 12.15 -1.53 -30.08
N LEU A 153 11.31 -1.45 -29.04
CA LEU A 153 10.01 -2.11 -29.01
C LEU A 153 9.08 -1.58 -30.10
N ALA A 154 9.06 -0.26 -30.32
CA ALA A 154 8.29 0.36 -31.38
C ALA A 154 8.69 -0.13 -32.77
N ARG A 155 9.97 -0.49 -32.96
CA ARG A 155 10.48 -1.01 -34.24
C ARG A 155 10.24 -2.52 -34.41
N CYS A 156 10.40 -3.29 -33.34
CA CYS A 156 10.29 -4.75 -33.40
C CYS A 156 8.86 -5.27 -33.22
N ALA A 157 8.05 -4.59 -32.39
CA ALA A 157 6.68 -4.96 -32.06
C ALA A 157 5.80 -3.71 -31.80
N PRO A 158 5.46 -2.94 -32.83
CA PRO A 158 4.73 -1.68 -32.67
C PRO A 158 3.35 -1.85 -32.03
N GLY A 159 2.71 -3.01 -32.21
CA GLY A 159 1.44 -3.36 -31.58
C GLY A 159 1.55 -3.43 -30.06
N GLU A 160 2.57 -4.09 -29.55
CA GLU A 160 2.79 -4.27 -28.11
C GLU A 160 3.03 -2.95 -27.37
N LEU A 161 3.85 -2.06 -27.92
CA LEU A 161 4.08 -0.74 -27.32
C LEU A 161 2.78 0.06 -27.22
N ARG A 162 1.96 0.01 -28.28
CA ARG A 162 0.67 0.70 -28.30
C ARG A 162 -0.29 0.13 -27.28
N GLU A 163 -0.36 -1.19 -27.16
CA GLU A 163 -1.19 -1.88 -26.16
C GLU A 163 -0.73 -1.54 -24.75
N TRP A 164 0.59 -1.57 -24.50
CA TRP A 164 1.17 -1.20 -23.21
C TRP A 164 0.87 0.25 -22.82
N LEU A 165 1.04 1.20 -23.73
CA LEU A 165 0.70 2.59 -23.51
C LEU A 165 -0.80 2.80 -23.30
N ALA A 166 -1.64 2.11 -24.09
CA ALA A 166 -3.09 2.18 -23.96
C ALA A 166 -3.57 1.59 -22.63
N ALA A 167 -3.00 0.46 -22.19
CA ALA A 167 -3.27 -0.14 -20.89
C ALA A 167 -2.85 0.79 -19.73
N SER A 168 -1.62 1.34 -19.82
CA SER A 168 -1.10 2.29 -18.81
C SER A 168 -1.95 3.56 -18.74
N TRP A 169 -2.34 4.12 -19.89
CA TRP A 169 -3.21 5.29 -19.95
C TRP A 169 -4.62 5.02 -19.47
N GLY A 170 -5.17 3.86 -19.81
CA GLY A 170 -6.47 3.40 -19.30
C GLY A 170 -6.46 3.28 -17.77
N PHE A 171 -5.39 2.72 -17.23
CA PHE A 171 -5.18 2.58 -15.79
C PHE A 171 -5.01 3.94 -15.08
N ALA A 172 -4.23 4.85 -15.68
CA ALA A 172 -4.07 6.21 -15.18
C ALA A 172 -5.40 6.97 -15.12
N LYS A 173 -6.22 6.89 -16.17
CA LYS A 173 -7.56 7.49 -16.19
C LYS A 173 -8.51 6.91 -15.13
N GLN A 174 -8.36 5.63 -14.81
CA GLN A 174 -9.18 4.98 -13.79
C GLN A 174 -8.75 5.37 -12.38
N ILE A 175 -7.44 5.39 -12.10
CA ILE A 175 -6.90 5.61 -10.75
C ILE A 175 -6.82 7.09 -10.39
N LEU A 176 -6.32 7.93 -11.30
CA LEU A 176 -5.99 9.32 -10.98
C LEU A 176 -7.16 10.14 -10.45
N PRO A 177 -8.36 10.12 -11.09
CA PRO A 177 -9.50 10.89 -10.58
C PRO A 177 -10.03 10.33 -9.25
N LEU A 178 -10.01 9.00 -9.05
CA LEU A 178 -10.42 8.37 -7.79
C LEU A 178 -9.44 8.70 -6.66
N LEU A 179 -8.14 8.67 -6.95
CA LEU A 179 -7.11 9.02 -5.99
C LEU A 179 -7.20 10.50 -5.59
N LEU A 180 -7.28 11.41 -6.58
CA LEU A 180 -7.44 12.84 -6.35
C LEU A 180 -8.71 13.15 -5.55
N GLY A 181 -9.86 12.64 -5.99
CA GLY A 181 -11.13 12.80 -5.29
C GLY A 181 -11.09 12.27 -3.86
N GLY A 182 -10.53 11.07 -3.67
CA GLY A 182 -10.38 10.46 -2.36
C GLY A 182 -9.46 11.25 -1.42
N VAL A 183 -8.32 11.74 -1.93
CA VAL A 183 -7.39 12.58 -1.14
C VAL A 183 -8.04 13.91 -0.75
N LEU A 184 -8.78 14.54 -1.68
CA LEU A 184 -9.50 15.79 -1.39
C LEU A 184 -10.57 15.58 -0.31
N VAL A 185 -11.38 14.52 -0.41
CA VAL A 185 -12.40 14.20 0.58
C VAL A 185 -11.76 13.84 1.93
N ALA A 186 -10.73 13.00 1.95
CA ALA A 186 -10.02 12.65 3.18
C ALA A 186 -9.37 13.88 3.83
N GLY A 187 -8.72 14.74 3.04
CA GLY A 187 -8.11 15.98 3.53
C GLY A 187 -9.13 16.98 4.08
N LEU A 188 -10.31 17.05 3.46
CA LEU A 188 -11.40 17.91 3.93
C LEU A 188 -11.98 17.41 5.27
N LEU A 189 -12.20 16.10 5.40
CA LEU A 189 -12.80 15.50 6.60
C LEU A 189 -11.83 15.48 7.79
N LEU A 190 -10.61 15.07 7.56
CA LEU A 190 -9.64 14.77 8.62
C LEU A 190 -8.55 15.83 8.75
N GLY A 191 -8.46 16.76 7.77
CA GLY A 191 -7.41 17.76 7.74
C GLY A 191 -6.05 17.20 7.33
N ARG A 192 -5.00 17.93 7.68
CA ARG A 192 -3.60 17.55 7.48
C ARG A 192 -2.81 17.85 8.74
N VAL A 193 -1.60 17.33 8.83
CA VAL A 193 -0.70 17.58 9.97
C VAL A 193 -0.60 19.09 10.25
N GLY A 194 -1.00 19.49 11.48
CA GLY A 194 -1.00 20.89 11.91
C GLY A 194 -2.25 21.71 11.53
N HIS A 195 -3.22 21.11 10.82
CA HIS A 195 -4.49 21.77 10.49
C HIS A 195 -5.65 20.80 10.68
N GLU A 196 -6.62 21.20 11.51
CA GLU A 196 -7.83 20.40 11.73
C GLU A 196 -8.72 20.39 10.49
N GLY A 197 -9.35 19.24 10.23
CA GLY A 197 -10.38 19.09 9.22
C GLY A 197 -11.77 19.41 9.77
N LEU A 198 -12.80 18.91 9.10
CA LEU A 198 -14.18 19.01 9.59
C LEU A 198 -14.42 18.21 10.86
N ILE A 199 -13.63 17.15 11.10
CA ILE A 199 -13.67 16.32 12.30
C ILE A 199 -12.62 16.86 13.28
N PRO A 200 -13.02 17.42 14.45
CA PRO A 200 -12.06 17.90 15.45
C PRO A 200 -11.17 16.77 16.00
N SER A 201 -9.88 17.03 16.12
CA SER A 201 -8.90 16.07 16.70
C SER A 201 -9.30 15.65 18.12
N ALA A 202 -9.87 16.52 18.91
CA ALA A 202 -10.34 16.24 20.27
C ALA A 202 -11.40 15.12 20.33
N TRP A 203 -12.24 14.98 19.31
CA TRP A 203 -13.21 13.88 19.25
C TRP A 203 -12.54 12.55 18.96
N VAL A 204 -11.53 12.57 18.09
CA VAL A 204 -10.71 11.38 17.78
C VAL A 204 -9.98 10.92 19.02
N GLU A 205 -9.36 11.84 19.77
CA GLU A 205 -8.63 11.56 21.00
C GLU A 205 -9.56 11.00 22.09
N ALA A 206 -10.72 11.62 22.31
CA ALA A 206 -11.70 11.16 23.31
C ALA A 206 -12.25 9.74 22.99
N ALA A 207 -12.38 9.40 21.71
CA ALA A 207 -12.87 8.08 21.26
C ALA A 207 -11.80 6.98 21.35
N LEU A 208 -10.50 7.34 21.38
CA LEU A 208 -9.36 6.42 21.34
C LEU A 208 -8.76 6.11 22.73
N GLY A 209 -9.29 6.70 23.80
CA GLY A 209 -8.83 6.44 25.16
C GLY A 209 -9.14 5.01 25.60
N GLY A 210 -8.17 4.39 26.33
CA GLY A 210 -8.32 3.03 26.88
C GLY A 210 -8.13 1.90 25.86
N ASN A 211 -8.47 0.65 26.28
CA ASN A 211 -8.35 -0.56 25.46
C ASN A 211 -9.70 -1.23 25.17
N GLY A 212 -10.78 -0.48 25.20
CA GLY A 212 -12.13 -1.00 24.93
C GLY A 212 -12.32 -1.46 23.49
N VAL A 213 -13.29 -2.35 23.25
CA VAL A 213 -13.67 -2.81 21.89
C VAL A 213 -14.01 -1.62 21.01
N GLY A 214 -14.74 -0.65 21.53
CA GLY A 214 -15.13 0.55 20.82
C GLY A 214 -13.93 1.41 20.37
N ALA A 215 -12.94 1.61 21.26
CA ALA A 215 -11.74 2.38 20.97
C ALA A 215 -10.89 1.71 19.87
N ASN A 216 -10.68 0.39 19.98
CA ASN A 216 -9.93 -0.38 18.98
C ASN A 216 -10.63 -0.42 17.62
N LEU A 217 -11.96 -0.62 17.59
CA LEU A 217 -12.75 -0.61 16.37
C LEU A 217 -12.75 0.80 15.73
N PHE A 218 -12.94 1.83 16.53
CA PHE A 218 -12.89 3.21 16.05
C PHE A 218 -11.50 3.55 15.48
N ALA A 219 -10.41 3.15 16.16
CA ALA A 219 -9.05 3.32 15.67
C ALA A 219 -8.81 2.62 14.33
N ALA A 220 -9.27 1.37 14.19
CA ALA A 220 -9.15 0.60 12.96
C ALA A 220 -9.93 1.24 11.80
N VAL A 221 -11.16 1.72 12.06
CA VAL A 221 -11.99 2.41 11.06
C VAL A 221 -11.40 3.78 10.71
N ALA A 222 -10.97 4.55 11.71
CA ALA A 222 -10.31 5.82 11.48
C ALA A 222 -9.04 5.64 10.63
N GLY A 223 -8.18 4.67 10.98
CA GLY A 223 -7.00 4.31 10.19
C GLY A 223 -7.34 3.90 8.77
N ALA A 224 -8.42 3.13 8.58
CA ALA A 224 -8.89 2.72 7.26
C ALA A 224 -9.40 3.88 6.39
N LEU A 225 -9.92 4.93 6.98
CA LEU A 225 -10.42 6.11 6.25
C LEU A 225 -9.34 7.17 6.04
N MET A 226 -8.37 7.23 6.95
CA MET A 226 -7.29 8.21 6.89
C MET A 226 -6.30 7.86 5.76
N TYR A 227 -5.79 8.90 5.12
CA TYR A 227 -4.71 8.75 4.15
C TYR A 227 -3.40 9.22 4.77
N PHE A 228 -2.63 8.26 5.29
CA PHE A 228 -1.30 8.54 5.80
C PHE A 228 -0.22 8.12 4.80
N ALA A 229 0.84 8.92 4.69
CA ALA A 229 2.08 8.40 4.15
C ALA A 229 2.70 7.45 5.19
N THR A 230 3.19 6.31 4.75
CA THR A 230 3.62 5.18 5.60
C THR A 230 4.62 5.56 6.71
N LEU A 231 5.40 6.62 6.50
CA LEU A 231 6.38 7.11 7.49
C LEU A 231 5.80 8.17 8.43
N THR A 232 4.77 8.92 7.99
CA THR A 232 4.18 10.00 8.81
C THR A 232 3.15 9.48 9.82
N GLU A 233 2.64 8.27 9.64
CA GLU A 233 1.68 7.67 10.58
C GLU A 233 2.28 7.46 11.97
N VAL A 234 3.58 7.09 12.07
CA VAL A 234 4.24 6.78 13.33
C VAL A 234 4.38 8.01 14.24
N PRO A 235 4.88 9.17 13.79
CA PRO A 235 4.87 10.40 14.58
C PRO A 235 3.47 10.86 14.98
N ILE A 236 2.47 10.67 14.12
CA ILE A 236 1.07 11.02 14.43
C ILE A 236 0.55 10.14 15.57
N VAL A 237 0.75 8.82 15.46
CA VAL A 237 0.37 7.88 16.53
C VAL A 237 1.10 8.18 17.83
N GLN A 238 2.38 8.57 17.78
CA GLN A 238 3.12 9.03 18.96
C GLN A 238 2.43 10.23 19.61
N GLY A 239 2.02 11.22 18.83
CA GLY A 239 1.28 12.38 19.33
C GLY A 239 -0.06 11.98 19.96
N LEU A 240 -0.80 11.06 19.35
CA LEU A 240 -2.07 10.56 19.87
C LEU A 240 -1.89 9.77 21.18
N ILE A 241 -0.84 8.95 21.29
CA ILE A 241 -0.50 8.25 22.56
C ILE A 241 -0.17 9.29 23.65
N GLY A 242 0.61 10.32 23.30
CA GLY A 242 0.89 11.44 24.20
C GLY A 242 -0.36 12.20 24.67
N ALA A 243 -1.41 12.23 23.84
CA ALA A 243 -2.71 12.82 24.16
C ALA A 243 -3.68 11.86 24.90
N GLY A 244 -3.26 10.63 25.20
CA GLY A 244 -4.05 9.68 25.99
C GLY A 244 -4.64 8.50 25.20
N MET A 245 -4.24 8.31 23.95
CA MET A 245 -4.61 7.12 23.18
C MET A 245 -4.00 5.86 23.78
N GLY A 246 -4.80 4.80 23.95
CA GLY A 246 -4.31 3.50 24.42
C GLY A 246 -3.38 2.83 23.40
N LYS A 247 -2.43 2.01 23.89
CA LYS A 247 -1.50 1.27 23.00
C LYS A 247 -2.20 0.25 22.10
N GLY A 248 -3.31 -0.32 22.54
CA GLY A 248 -4.15 -1.22 21.73
C GLY A 248 -4.72 -0.51 20.50
N PRO A 249 -5.51 0.55 20.66
CA PRO A 249 -5.99 1.38 19.54
C PRO A 249 -4.87 1.90 18.63
N ALA A 250 -3.70 2.24 19.20
CA ALA A 250 -2.53 2.64 18.42
C ALA A 250 -2.06 1.54 17.45
N LEU A 251 -1.95 0.30 17.93
CA LEU A 251 -1.61 -0.84 17.07
C LEU A 251 -2.70 -1.12 16.03
N ALA A 252 -3.99 -1.04 16.42
CA ALA A 252 -5.09 -1.23 15.49
C ALA A 252 -5.04 -0.21 14.33
N LEU A 253 -4.74 1.05 14.62
CA LEU A 253 -4.56 2.11 13.62
C LEU A 253 -3.37 1.81 12.71
N LEU A 254 -2.21 1.42 13.27
CA LEU A 254 -0.99 1.11 12.52
C LEU A 254 -1.10 -0.13 11.62
N LEU A 255 -2.03 -1.06 11.91
CA LEU A 255 -2.28 -2.24 11.08
C LEU A 255 -3.33 -1.98 10.00
N ALA A 256 -4.31 -1.11 10.25
CA ALA A 256 -5.35 -0.79 9.28
C ALA A 256 -4.91 0.30 8.29
N GLY A 257 -4.23 1.36 8.77
CA GLY A 257 -3.89 2.56 8.01
C GLY A 257 -3.07 2.32 6.74
N PRO A 258 -1.95 1.59 6.80
CA PRO A 258 -1.11 1.37 5.62
C PRO A 258 -1.79 0.59 4.50
N ALA A 259 -2.67 -0.33 4.85
CA ALA A 259 -3.34 -1.21 3.90
C ALA A 259 -4.62 -0.62 3.32
N LEU A 260 -5.27 0.25 4.08
CA LEU A 260 -6.54 0.87 3.74
C LEU A 260 -6.38 2.39 3.75
N SER A 261 -7.05 3.03 2.82
CA SER A 261 -7.34 4.45 2.84
C SER A 261 -8.54 4.70 1.95
N LEU A 262 -9.27 5.78 2.17
CA LEU A 262 -10.43 6.08 1.35
C LEU A 262 -10.12 6.04 -0.16
N PRO A 263 -9.05 6.69 -0.66
CA PRO A 263 -8.67 6.61 -2.07
C PRO A 263 -8.38 5.18 -2.53
N ASN A 264 -7.64 4.42 -1.74
CA ASN A 264 -7.29 3.03 -2.08
C ASN A 264 -8.53 2.13 -2.16
N MET A 265 -9.47 2.28 -1.22
CA MET A 265 -10.72 1.51 -1.23
C MET A 265 -11.56 1.79 -2.49
N LEU A 266 -11.59 3.05 -2.96
CA LEU A 266 -12.27 3.40 -4.21
C LEU A 266 -11.61 2.73 -5.42
N VAL A 267 -10.28 2.73 -5.49
CA VAL A 267 -9.54 2.06 -6.56
C VAL A 267 -9.69 0.53 -6.50
N ILE A 268 -9.57 -0.06 -5.31
CA ILE A 268 -9.78 -1.50 -5.12
C ILE A 268 -11.22 -1.87 -5.54
N GLY A 269 -12.19 -1.04 -5.17
CA GLY A 269 -13.60 -1.22 -5.55
C GLY A 269 -13.82 -1.21 -7.07
N SER A 270 -13.07 -0.39 -7.80
CA SER A 270 -13.13 -0.34 -9.26
C SER A 270 -12.50 -1.57 -9.94
N ILE A 271 -11.61 -2.30 -9.24
CA ILE A 271 -10.91 -3.49 -9.75
C ILE A 271 -11.63 -4.78 -9.35
N LEU A 272 -11.97 -4.94 -8.07
CA LEU A 272 -12.57 -6.15 -7.51
C LEU A 272 -14.10 -6.14 -7.50
N GLY A 273 -14.70 -4.95 -7.59
CA GLY A 273 -16.11 -4.72 -7.31
C GLY A 273 -16.38 -4.45 -5.82
N VAL A 274 -17.51 -3.79 -5.55
CA VAL A 274 -17.87 -3.31 -4.21
C VAL A 274 -17.95 -4.43 -3.19
N ARG A 275 -18.53 -5.58 -3.55
CA ARG A 275 -18.74 -6.72 -2.64
C ARG A 275 -17.43 -7.31 -2.10
N LYS A 276 -16.46 -7.57 -2.98
CA LYS A 276 -15.15 -8.11 -2.59
C LYS A 276 -14.34 -7.08 -1.80
N THR A 277 -14.44 -5.82 -2.18
CA THR A 277 -13.78 -4.71 -1.47
C THR A 277 -14.34 -4.53 -0.07
N ALA A 278 -15.67 -4.55 0.09
CA ALA A 278 -16.31 -4.46 1.40
C ALA A 278 -15.89 -5.62 2.32
N ALA A 279 -15.82 -6.84 1.79
CA ALA A 279 -15.34 -8.00 2.54
C ALA A 279 -13.86 -7.84 2.97
N PHE A 280 -13.01 -7.36 2.06
CA PHE A 280 -11.60 -7.08 2.35
C PHE A 280 -11.45 -6.03 3.46
N VAL A 281 -12.14 -4.90 3.36
CA VAL A 281 -12.13 -3.83 4.35
C VAL A 281 -12.63 -4.32 5.71
N ALA A 282 -13.75 -5.05 5.74
CA ALA A 282 -14.30 -5.62 6.97
C ALA A 282 -13.32 -6.59 7.66
N LEU A 283 -12.65 -7.45 6.89
CA LEU A 283 -11.64 -8.37 7.43
C LEU A 283 -10.44 -7.61 8.02
N VAL A 284 -9.90 -6.62 7.30
CA VAL A 284 -8.76 -5.82 7.80
C VAL A 284 -9.14 -5.08 9.08
N VAL A 285 -10.30 -4.41 9.11
CA VAL A 285 -10.77 -3.66 10.28
C VAL A 285 -11.00 -4.58 11.48
N ALA A 286 -11.68 -5.72 11.27
CA ALA A 286 -11.95 -6.68 12.34
C ALA A 286 -10.65 -7.26 12.93
N MET A 287 -9.70 -7.65 12.07
CA MET A 287 -8.43 -8.21 12.51
C MET A 287 -7.55 -7.16 13.20
N ALA A 288 -7.51 -5.93 12.67
CA ALA A 288 -6.78 -4.84 13.28
C ALA A 288 -7.32 -4.50 14.67
N ALA A 289 -8.65 -4.39 14.82
CA ALA A 289 -9.29 -4.16 16.11
C ALA A 289 -9.04 -5.32 17.10
N ALA A 290 -9.15 -6.58 16.66
CA ALA A 290 -8.87 -7.74 17.49
C ALA A 290 -7.40 -7.76 17.97
N SER A 291 -6.44 -7.48 17.10
CA SER A 291 -5.03 -7.42 17.49
C SER A 291 -4.72 -6.25 18.40
N GLY A 292 -5.36 -5.11 18.20
CA GLY A 292 -5.24 -3.98 19.11
C GLY A 292 -5.74 -4.33 20.50
N MET A 293 -6.91 -4.97 20.62
CA MET A 293 -7.44 -5.44 21.90
C MET A 293 -6.49 -6.42 22.58
N VAL A 294 -6.01 -7.44 21.87
CA VAL A 294 -5.06 -8.43 22.41
C VAL A 294 -3.79 -7.73 22.88
N TYR A 295 -3.18 -6.89 22.05
CA TYR A 295 -1.97 -6.17 22.40
C TYR A 295 -2.17 -5.26 23.62
N GLY A 296 -3.25 -4.51 23.63
CA GLY A 296 -3.55 -3.59 24.74
C GLY A 296 -3.86 -4.30 26.08
N THR A 297 -4.22 -5.59 26.09
CA THR A 297 -4.36 -6.34 27.35
C THR A 297 -3.01 -6.74 27.95
N PHE A 298 -1.96 -6.89 27.14
CA PHE A 298 -0.64 -7.30 27.60
C PHE A 298 0.31 -6.12 27.88
N PHE A 299 0.12 -5.00 27.20
CA PHE A 299 1.09 -3.90 27.17
C PHE A 299 0.51 -2.53 27.56
N ASN A 300 -0.67 -2.50 28.15
CA ASN A 300 -1.31 -1.24 28.59
C ASN A 300 -0.66 -0.69 29.85
#